data_0c311c988b077f9f7577c95a6685fb83
#
_entry.id   0c311c988b077f9f7577c95a6685fb83
#
_cell.length_a   1.000
_cell.length_b   1.000
_cell.length_c   1.000
_cell.angle_alpha   90.00
_cell.angle_beta   90.00
_cell.angle_gamma   90.00
#
_symmetry.space_group_name_H-M   'P 1'
#
loop_
_entity.id
_entity.type
_entity.pdbx_description
1 polymer ?
#
loop_
_entity_poly.entity_id
_entity_poly.type
_entity_poly.pdbx_seq_one_letter_code
_entity_poly.pdbx_strand_id
1 'polypeptide(L)'
;MSRKKKVGILTAGGDCPGLNAAIRGFGKAAIRQHDMELIGIQDGFLGLAGNRTISLGPRALSGILTVGGTILGTSRDKVNHMIIDGEERDMVPTIVENYEKLGLDALVTLGGGGTAKNAYLSLIHI
;
A
#
# COMPACT_ATOMS: atom_id res chain seq x y z
N MET A 1 17.94 -5.49 -21.15
CA MET A 1 16.90 -4.54 -20.70
C MET A 1 16.61 -4.72 -19.22
N SER A 2 16.67 -3.66 -18.51
CA SER A 2 16.29 -3.72 -17.09
C SER A 2 14.78 -3.82 -16.96
N ARG A 3 14.35 -4.57 -15.95
CA ARG A 3 12.95 -4.70 -15.59
C ARG A 3 12.44 -3.37 -15.03
N LYS A 4 11.18 -3.04 -15.28
CA LYS A 4 10.55 -1.88 -14.65
C LYS A 4 10.58 -2.04 -13.13
N LYS A 5 10.85 -0.95 -12.41
CA LYS A 5 10.68 -0.93 -10.96
C LYS A 5 9.21 -1.07 -10.62
N LYS A 6 8.94 -1.87 -9.62
CA LYS A 6 7.58 -2.13 -9.15
C LYS A 6 7.42 -1.55 -7.74
N VAL A 7 6.48 -0.64 -7.58
CA VAL A 7 6.26 0.06 -6.32
C VAL A 7 4.85 -0.22 -5.82
N GLY A 8 4.74 -0.62 -4.56
CA GLY A 8 3.46 -0.76 -3.90
C GLY A 8 3.09 0.52 -3.18
N ILE A 9 1.80 0.81 -3.12
CA ILE A 9 1.28 1.94 -2.35
C ILE A 9 0.06 1.49 -1.56
N LEU A 10 0.01 1.87 -0.29
CA LEU A 10 -1.14 1.64 0.56
C LEU A 10 -1.47 2.87 1.38
N THR A 11 -2.73 2.97 1.78
CA THR A 11 -3.19 3.95 2.75
C THR A 11 -3.69 3.21 3.97
N ALA A 12 -3.42 3.74 5.16
CA ALA A 12 -3.80 3.09 6.41
C ALA A 12 -4.18 4.13 7.46
N GLY A 13 -4.79 3.67 8.55
CA GLY A 13 -5.27 4.54 9.61
C GLY A 13 -6.61 5.16 9.27
N GLY A 14 -6.87 6.36 9.79
CA GLY A 14 -8.10 7.07 9.53
C GLY A 14 -8.17 7.64 8.14
N ASP A 15 -9.37 7.62 7.58
CA ASP A 15 -9.64 8.25 6.30
C ASP A 15 -9.54 9.78 6.44
N CYS A 16 -8.87 10.44 5.54
CA CYS A 16 -8.74 11.90 5.58
C CYS A 16 -8.72 12.51 4.18
N PRO A 17 -9.08 13.80 4.07
CA PRO A 17 -8.97 14.48 2.77
C PRO A 17 -7.52 14.47 2.27
N GLY A 18 -7.35 14.30 0.99
CA GLY A 18 -6.04 14.37 0.37
C GLY A 18 -5.36 13.03 0.12
N LEU A 19 -5.89 11.92 0.64
CA LEU A 19 -5.29 10.60 0.38
C LEU A 19 -5.32 10.26 -1.12
N ASN A 20 -6.45 10.43 -1.77
CA ASN A 20 -6.55 10.19 -3.22
C ASN A 20 -5.66 11.14 -4.01
N ALA A 21 -5.56 12.40 -3.60
CA ALA A 21 -4.67 13.35 -4.25
C ALA A 21 -3.21 12.93 -4.13
N ALA A 22 -2.80 12.42 -2.96
CA ALA A 22 -1.46 11.91 -2.73
C ALA A 22 -1.18 10.67 -3.59
N ILE A 23 -2.13 9.74 -3.65
CA ILE A 23 -2.02 8.55 -4.51
C ILE A 23 -1.83 8.97 -5.97
N ARG A 24 -2.65 9.91 -6.45
CA ARG A 24 -2.58 10.39 -7.82
C ARG A 24 -1.25 11.08 -8.12
N GLY A 25 -0.81 11.96 -7.21
CA GLY A 25 0.45 12.69 -7.40
C GLY A 25 1.65 11.77 -7.47
N PHE A 26 1.75 10.86 -6.51
CA PHE A 26 2.82 9.86 -6.52
C PHE A 26 2.73 8.96 -7.75
N GLY A 27 1.54 8.44 -8.04
CA GLY A 27 1.35 7.49 -9.14
C GLY A 27 1.67 8.09 -10.49
N LYS A 28 1.23 9.31 -10.75
CA LYS A 28 1.54 9.97 -12.02
C LYS A 28 3.04 10.23 -12.17
N ALA A 29 3.71 10.66 -11.12
CA ALA A 29 5.16 10.86 -11.16
C ALA A 29 5.89 9.53 -11.41
N ALA A 30 5.51 8.48 -10.68
CA ALA A 30 6.13 7.17 -10.84
C ALA A 30 5.98 6.62 -12.26
N ILE A 31 4.78 6.70 -12.81
CA ILE A 31 4.49 6.12 -14.12
C ILE A 31 5.08 6.98 -15.25
N ARG A 32 4.85 8.30 -15.23
CA ARG A 32 5.23 9.18 -16.33
C ARG A 32 6.70 9.57 -16.34
N GLN A 33 7.24 9.87 -15.15
CA GLN A 33 8.61 10.39 -15.05
C GLN A 33 9.65 9.31 -14.85
N HIS A 34 9.27 8.19 -14.24
CA HIS A 34 10.21 7.15 -13.84
C HIS A 34 9.89 5.78 -14.43
N ASP A 35 8.85 5.67 -15.23
CA ASP A 35 8.44 4.43 -15.91
C ASP A 35 8.34 3.24 -14.94
N MET A 36 7.71 3.47 -13.80
CA MET A 36 7.51 2.44 -12.78
C MET A 36 6.14 1.80 -12.93
N GLU A 37 6.04 0.55 -12.49
CA GLU A 37 4.77 -0.14 -12.35
C GLU A 37 4.24 0.09 -10.94
N LEU A 38 3.00 0.53 -10.82
CA LEU A 38 2.38 0.86 -9.54
C LEU A 38 1.32 -0.16 -9.16
N ILE A 39 1.46 -0.74 -7.98
CA ILE A 39 0.53 -1.72 -7.42
C ILE A 39 -0.15 -1.09 -6.21
N GLY A 40 -1.48 -0.98 -6.26
CA GLY A 40 -2.27 -0.54 -5.12
C GLY A 40 -2.58 -1.71 -4.20
N ILE A 41 -2.41 -1.49 -2.90
CA ILE A 41 -2.71 -2.50 -1.88
C ILE A 41 -3.99 -2.08 -1.18
N GLN A 42 -5.00 -2.94 -1.22
CA GLN A 42 -6.33 -2.62 -0.70
C GLN A 42 -6.40 -2.79 0.81
N ASP A 43 -7.10 -1.87 1.48
CA ASP A 43 -7.35 -1.90 2.92
C ASP A 43 -6.06 -1.94 3.77
N GLY A 44 -5.06 -1.18 3.35
CA GLY A 44 -3.82 -1.01 4.12
C GLY A 44 -3.04 -2.30 4.29
N PHE A 45 -2.42 -2.47 5.45
CA PHE A 45 -1.61 -3.66 5.71
C PHE A 45 -2.45 -4.95 5.75
N LEU A 46 -3.75 -4.86 6.03
CA LEU A 46 -4.64 -6.01 5.96
C LEU A 46 -4.65 -6.59 4.54
N GLY A 47 -4.68 -5.73 3.53
CA GLY A 47 -4.60 -6.16 2.14
C GLY A 47 -3.27 -6.79 1.78
N LEU A 48 -2.18 -6.27 2.32
CA LEU A 48 -0.86 -6.86 2.10
C LEU A 48 -0.76 -8.24 2.74
N ALA A 49 -1.33 -8.41 3.93
CA ALA A 49 -1.41 -9.72 4.59
C ALA A 49 -2.26 -10.71 3.79
N GLY A 50 -3.35 -10.24 3.18
CA GLY A 50 -4.25 -11.07 2.39
C GLY A 50 -3.93 -11.13 0.90
N ASN A 51 -2.85 -10.48 0.48
CA ASN A 51 -2.43 -10.39 -0.92
C ASN A 51 -3.52 -9.81 -1.83
N ARG A 52 -4.22 -8.77 -1.36
CA ARG A 52 -5.27 -8.09 -2.13
C ARG A 52 -4.69 -6.84 -2.77
N THR A 53 -4.45 -6.91 -4.06
CA THR A 53 -3.81 -5.83 -4.81
C THR A 53 -4.58 -5.49 -6.08
N ILE A 54 -4.37 -4.29 -6.57
CA ILE A 54 -4.89 -3.85 -7.87
C ILE A 54 -3.76 -3.16 -8.63
N SER A 55 -3.80 -3.25 -9.95
CA SER A 55 -2.85 -2.52 -10.79
C SER A 55 -3.34 -1.08 -10.94
N LEU A 56 -2.47 -0.11 -10.66
CA LEU A 56 -2.80 1.31 -10.78
C LEU A 56 -2.12 1.90 -12.02
N GLY A 57 -2.87 1.93 -13.12
CA GLY A 57 -2.42 2.57 -14.34
C GLY A 57 -2.88 4.03 -14.43
N PRO A 58 -2.52 4.73 -15.51
CA PRO A 58 -2.93 6.14 -15.67
C PRO A 58 -4.44 6.35 -15.62
N ARG A 59 -5.21 5.38 -16.13
CA ARG A 59 -6.67 5.47 -16.13
C ARG A 59 -7.25 5.43 -14.73
N ALA A 60 -6.71 4.55 -13.87
CA ALA A 60 -7.18 4.45 -12.49
C ALA A 60 -6.88 5.71 -11.68
N LEU A 61 -5.80 6.41 -12.01
CA LEU A 61 -5.38 7.62 -11.32
C LEU A 61 -6.11 8.87 -11.82
N SER A 62 -6.69 8.81 -13.02
CA SER A 62 -7.42 9.94 -13.59
C SER A 62 -8.72 10.18 -12.83
N GLY A 63 -9.01 11.43 -12.50
CA GLY A 63 -10.27 11.81 -11.89
C GLY A 63 -10.36 11.61 -10.37
N ILE A 64 -9.33 11.09 -9.72
CA ILE A 64 -9.40 10.90 -8.27
C ILE A 64 -8.92 12.12 -7.46
N LEU A 65 -8.39 13.14 -8.13
CA LEU A 65 -7.84 14.33 -7.45
C LEU A 65 -8.86 15.00 -6.53
N THR A 66 -10.11 15.10 -6.98
CA THR A 66 -11.19 15.75 -6.24
C THR A 66 -12.10 14.78 -5.50
N VAL A 67 -11.80 13.49 -5.55
CA VAL A 67 -12.55 12.48 -4.82
C VAL A 67 -12.01 12.39 -3.40
N GLY A 68 -12.87 12.56 -2.41
CA GLY A 68 -12.50 12.46 -1.00
C GLY A 68 -12.12 11.04 -0.61
N GLY A 69 -11.42 10.91 0.51
CA GLY A 69 -11.04 9.61 1.04
C GLY A 69 -9.93 8.93 0.28
N THR A 70 -10.02 7.61 0.15
CA THR A 70 -9.02 6.82 -0.56
C THR A 70 -9.69 5.74 -1.40
N ILE A 71 -9.22 5.59 -2.65
CA ILE A 71 -9.69 4.53 -3.54
C ILE A 71 -9.16 3.15 -3.13
N LEU A 72 -8.12 3.10 -2.30
CA LEU A 72 -7.53 1.85 -1.85
C LEU A 72 -8.17 1.33 -0.56
N GLY A 73 -8.90 2.19 0.17
CA GLY A 73 -9.40 1.84 1.49
C GLY A 73 -8.32 1.90 2.54
N THR A 74 -8.71 1.74 3.79
CA THR A 74 -7.78 1.76 4.94
C THR A 74 -8.13 0.68 5.93
N SER A 75 -7.16 0.37 6.81
CA SER A 75 -7.42 -0.40 8.01
C SER A 75 -6.53 0.13 9.13
N ARG A 76 -6.91 -0.17 10.37
CA ARG A 76 -6.15 0.24 11.56
C ARG A 76 -5.50 -0.93 12.26
N ASP A 77 -5.37 -2.05 11.57
CA ASP A 77 -4.79 -3.24 12.16
C ASP A 77 -3.30 -3.05 12.45
N LYS A 78 -2.86 -3.62 13.55
CA LYS A 78 -1.43 -3.73 13.86
C LYS A 78 -0.89 -4.98 13.20
N VAL A 79 0.23 -4.87 12.49
CA VAL A 79 0.75 -5.99 11.69
C VAL A 79 1.15 -7.19 12.54
N ASN A 80 1.55 -6.96 13.80
CA ASN A 80 1.95 -8.04 14.71
C ASN A 80 0.81 -8.52 15.62
N HIS A 81 -0.37 -7.93 15.53
CA HIS A 81 -1.57 -8.29 16.30
C HIS A 81 -2.82 -8.14 15.45
N MET A 82 -2.84 -8.82 14.32
CA MET A 82 -3.94 -8.70 13.35
C MET A 82 -5.00 -9.78 13.61
N ILE A 83 -6.27 -9.38 13.55
CA ILE A 83 -7.37 -10.33 13.73
C ILE A 83 -7.69 -10.97 12.38
N ILE A 84 -7.42 -12.26 12.26
CA ILE A 84 -7.71 -13.05 11.06
C ILE A 84 -8.61 -14.21 11.46
N ASP A 85 -9.79 -14.25 10.86
CA ASP A 85 -10.80 -15.29 11.16
C ASP A 85 -11.11 -15.41 12.66
N GLY A 86 -11.16 -14.25 13.35
CA GLY A 86 -11.47 -14.21 14.77
C GLY A 86 -10.29 -14.48 15.69
N GLU A 87 -9.11 -14.74 15.16
CA GLU A 87 -7.91 -15.01 15.95
C GLU A 87 -6.88 -13.90 15.77
N GLU A 88 -6.22 -13.53 16.85
CA GLU A 88 -5.11 -12.59 16.81
C GLU A 88 -3.85 -13.30 16.34
N ARG A 89 -3.22 -12.77 15.28
CA ARG A 89 -2.03 -13.37 14.69
C ARG A 89 -0.98 -12.33 14.38
N ASP A 90 0.27 -12.73 14.48
CA ASP A 90 1.39 -11.92 13.97
C ASP A 90 1.50 -12.17 12.46
N MET A 91 1.12 -11.17 11.68
CA MET A 91 1.11 -11.27 10.21
C MET A 91 2.36 -10.71 9.56
N VAL A 92 3.35 -10.27 10.34
CA VAL A 92 4.61 -9.74 9.78
C VAL A 92 5.28 -10.74 8.84
N PRO A 93 5.43 -12.03 9.20
CA PRO A 93 6.05 -12.99 8.26
C PRO A 93 5.26 -13.13 6.96
N THR A 94 3.93 -13.16 7.02
CA THR A 94 3.08 -13.25 5.84
C THR A 94 3.18 -12.00 4.98
N ILE A 95 3.21 -10.82 5.61
CA ILE A 95 3.35 -9.54 4.91
C ILE A 95 4.68 -9.48 4.17
N VAL A 96 5.77 -9.88 4.80
CA VAL A 96 7.09 -9.92 4.18
C VAL A 96 7.10 -10.89 3.00
N GLU A 97 6.53 -12.07 3.18
CA GLU A 97 6.43 -13.08 2.13
C GLU A 97 5.64 -12.54 0.93
N ASN A 98 4.50 -11.90 1.16
CA ASN A 98 3.69 -11.33 0.09
C ASN A 98 4.39 -10.17 -0.61
N TYR A 99 5.11 -9.34 0.14
CA TYR A 99 5.92 -8.27 -0.44
C TYR A 99 6.94 -8.85 -1.44
N GLU A 100 7.61 -9.90 -1.04
CA GLU A 100 8.61 -10.55 -1.90
C GLU A 100 7.97 -11.23 -3.11
N LYS A 101 6.83 -11.92 -2.91
CA LYS A 101 6.11 -12.56 -4.01
C LYS A 101 5.59 -11.58 -5.05
N LEU A 102 5.19 -10.39 -4.62
CA LEU A 102 4.75 -9.34 -5.53
C LEU A 102 5.91 -8.75 -6.32
N GLY A 103 7.14 -8.98 -5.88
CA GLY A 103 8.32 -8.44 -6.54
C GLY A 103 8.45 -6.94 -6.39
N LEU A 104 7.96 -6.37 -5.29
CA LEU A 104 8.01 -4.95 -5.05
C LEU A 104 9.44 -4.49 -4.78
N ASP A 105 9.84 -3.40 -5.41
CA ASP A 105 11.12 -2.76 -5.16
C ASP A 105 11.05 -1.73 -4.03
N ALA A 106 9.85 -1.21 -3.78
CA ALA A 106 9.61 -0.25 -2.70
C ALA A 106 8.14 -0.30 -2.30
N LEU A 107 7.85 0.17 -1.10
CA LEU A 107 6.49 0.30 -0.59
C LEU A 107 6.31 1.71 -0.07
N VAL A 108 5.29 2.40 -0.57
CA VAL A 108 4.89 3.72 -0.09
C VAL A 108 3.70 3.54 0.84
N THR A 109 3.80 4.07 2.04
CA THR A 109 2.72 4.01 3.02
C THR A 109 2.25 5.42 3.36
N LEU A 110 0.95 5.64 3.31
CA LEU A 110 0.33 6.92 3.62
C LEU A 110 -0.56 6.74 4.85
N GLY A 111 -0.29 7.50 5.90
CA GLY A 111 -1.07 7.40 7.13
C GLY A 111 -0.39 8.14 8.27
N GLY A 112 -0.83 7.83 9.48
CA GLY A 112 -0.32 8.46 10.70
C GLY A 112 0.80 7.66 11.37
N GLY A 113 0.98 7.90 12.67
CA GLY A 113 2.05 7.27 13.46
C GLY A 113 1.94 5.75 13.52
N GLY A 114 0.72 5.22 13.63
CA GLY A 114 0.51 3.77 13.61
C GLY A 114 0.91 3.12 12.30
N THR A 115 0.68 3.81 11.18
CA THR A 115 1.10 3.34 9.86
C THR A 115 2.63 3.32 9.75
N ALA A 116 3.30 4.35 10.25
CA ALA A 116 4.75 4.40 10.27
C ALA A 116 5.33 3.26 11.11
N LYS A 117 4.72 2.97 12.26
CA LYS A 117 5.15 1.86 13.12
C LYS A 117 4.98 0.51 12.41
N ASN A 118 3.85 0.31 11.74
CA ASN A 118 3.61 -0.92 10.97
C ASN A 118 4.63 -1.07 9.83
N ALA A 119 4.93 0.02 9.13
CA ALA A 119 5.94 0.01 8.08
C ALA A 119 7.30 -0.36 8.64
N TYR A 120 7.69 0.21 9.77
CA TYR A 120 8.95 -0.12 10.43
C TYR A 120 9.03 -1.61 10.80
N LEU A 121 7.97 -2.13 11.45
CA LEU A 121 7.93 -3.53 11.87
C LEU A 121 8.03 -4.49 10.68
N SER A 122 7.48 -4.12 9.54
CA SER A 122 7.55 -4.93 8.32
C SER A 122 8.92 -4.82 7.65
N LEU A 123 9.42 -3.60 7.50
CA LEU A 123 10.65 -3.33 6.74
C LEU A 123 11.92 -3.87 7.40
N ILE A 124 11.96 -3.97 8.73
CA ILE A 124 13.14 -4.53 9.40
C ILE A 124 13.34 -6.01 9.07
N HIS A 125 12.36 -6.66 8.46
CA HIS A 125 12.45 -8.08 8.07
C HIS A 125 12.64 -8.26 6.56
N ILE A 126 12.70 -7.15 5.82
CA ILE A 126 12.93 -7.16 4.36
C ILE A 126 14.39 -6.74 4.05
#